data_2656c1ba116539943e36c5d3701f7990
#
_entry.id   2656c1ba116539943e36c5d3701f7990
#
_cell.length_a   1.000
_cell.length_b   1.000
_cell.length_c   1.000
_cell.angle_alpha   90.00
_cell.angle_beta   90.00
_cell.angle_gamma   90.00
#
_symmetry.space_group_name_H-M   'P 1'
#
loop_
_entity.id
_entity.type
_entity.pdbx_description
1 polymer ?
#
loop_
_entity_poly.entity_id
_entity_poly.type
_entity_poly.pdbx_seq_one_letter_code
_entity_poly.pdbx_strand_id
1 'polypeptide(L)'
;DVLDTWFSSWLWPFSVFNWPQQNADLKFYYPTHSLSTASEIIFFWVARMIMAGFEFMGDIPFSEVYIHGTVRDNQGRKMSKSLGNSIDPLDIIQEYSADALRFSLLMLTATGQDVYVSKEKFEVGRNFGTKIWNVARFMQMHQVAEPIDVRALKLSPERWSADDWHIVAK
;
A
#
# COMPACT_ATOMS: atom_id res chain seq x y z
N ASP A 1 -33.69 -9.29 0.09
CA ASP A 1 -32.80 -9.13 1.23
C ASP A 1 -33.47 -8.31 2.31
N VAL A 2 -33.35 -8.76 3.56
CA VAL A 2 -34.06 -8.17 4.69
C VAL A 2 -33.15 -7.28 5.54
N LEU A 3 -31.82 -7.49 5.45
CA LEU A 3 -30.83 -6.79 6.25
C LEU A 3 -29.99 -5.86 5.39
N ASP A 4 -29.62 -4.71 5.99
CA ASP A 4 -28.74 -3.73 5.38
C ASP A 4 -27.30 -4.24 5.24
N THR A 5 -26.58 -3.74 4.24
CA THR A 5 -25.15 -4.05 3.99
C THR A 5 -24.30 -3.82 5.24
N TRP A 6 -24.55 -2.79 6.02
CA TRP A 6 -23.82 -2.53 7.26
C TRP A 6 -24.01 -3.61 8.33
N PHE A 7 -25.13 -4.32 8.31
CA PHE A 7 -25.36 -5.43 9.23
C PHE A 7 -24.42 -6.60 8.93
N SER A 8 -24.30 -7.00 7.68
CA SER A 8 -23.40 -8.09 7.29
C SER A 8 -21.92 -7.68 7.37
N SER A 9 -21.57 -6.44 7.04
CA SER A 9 -20.18 -5.98 7.02
C SER A 9 -19.54 -5.85 8.41
N TRP A 10 -20.32 -5.64 9.46
CA TRP A 10 -19.76 -5.59 10.81
C TRP A 10 -19.35 -6.96 11.36
N LEU A 11 -19.87 -8.05 10.79
CA LEU A 11 -19.52 -9.42 11.13
C LEU A 11 -18.25 -9.89 10.42
N TRP A 12 -17.77 -9.12 9.46
CA TRP A 12 -16.67 -9.52 8.57
C TRP A 12 -15.42 -10.07 9.28
N PRO A 13 -14.92 -9.51 10.39
CA PRO A 13 -13.70 -9.98 11.04
C PRO A 13 -13.72 -11.45 11.46
N PHE A 14 -14.88 -12.03 11.63
CA PHE A 14 -15.04 -13.43 12.07
C PHE A 14 -15.94 -14.27 11.16
N SER A 15 -16.87 -13.67 10.42
CA SER A 15 -17.75 -14.41 9.51
C SER A 15 -17.01 -15.06 8.36
N VAL A 16 -15.91 -14.44 7.85
CA VAL A 16 -15.08 -14.99 6.79
C VAL A 16 -14.35 -16.28 7.19
N PHE A 17 -14.27 -16.56 8.48
CA PHE A 17 -13.70 -17.79 9.03
C PHE A 17 -14.76 -18.80 9.45
N ASN A 18 -15.93 -18.74 8.80
CA ASN A 18 -17.07 -19.64 9.03
C ASN A 18 -17.67 -19.58 10.44
N TRP A 19 -17.55 -18.43 11.14
CA TRP A 19 -18.30 -18.24 12.38
C TRP A 19 -19.82 -18.49 12.12
N PRO A 20 -20.56 -19.17 13.01
CA PRO A 20 -20.27 -19.45 14.43
C PRO A 20 -19.48 -20.74 14.70
N GLN A 21 -18.98 -21.43 13.68
CA GLN A 21 -18.16 -22.63 13.87
C GLN A 21 -16.81 -22.28 14.46
N GLN A 22 -16.45 -22.96 15.55
CA GLN A 22 -15.15 -22.82 16.20
C GLN A 22 -14.10 -23.69 15.50
N ASN A 23 -13.48 -23.17 14.45
CA ASN A 23 -12.45 -23.87 13.68
C ASN A 23 -11.04 -23.32 13.94
N ALA A 24 -10.04 -23.95 13.32
CA ALA A 24 -8.63 -23.57 13.50
C ALA A 24 -8.33 -22.18 12.92
N ASP A 25 -8.94 -21.82 11.79
CA ASP A 25 -8.73 -20.54 11.13
C ASP A 25 -9.27 -19.39 11.98
N LEU A 26 -10.48 -19.52 12.52
CA LEU A 26 -11.05 -18.52 13.41
C LEU A 26 -10.17 -18.29 14.65
N LYS A 27 -9.65 -19.37 15.24
CA LYS A 27 -8.76 -19.27 16.42
C LYS A 27 -7.41 -18.66 16.10
N PHE A 28 -6.93 -18.81 14.85
CA PHE A 28 -5.63 -18.28 14.44
C PHE A 28 -5.69 -16.82 14.00
N TYR A 29 -6.74 -16.44 13.26
CA TYR A 29 -6.84 -15.12 12.65
C TYR A 29 -7.67 -14.10 13.43
N TYR A 30 -8.45 -14.53 14.42
CA TYR A 30 -9.22 -13.63 15.27
C TYR A 30 -8.67 -13.61 16.73
N PRO A 31 -8.38 -12.42 17.29
CA PRO A 31 -8.38 -11.07 16.69
C PRO A 31 -7.33 -10.90 15.59
N THR A 32 -7.64 -10.10 14.58
CA THR A 32 -6.63 -9.72 13.57
C THR A 32 -5.70 -8.63 14.11
N HIS A 33 -4.53 -8.43 13.49
CA HIS A 33 -3.58 -7.42 13.96
C HIS A 33 -3.98 -6.01 13.54
N SER A 34 -4.31 -5.81 12.27
CA SER A 34 -4.47 -4.49 11.71
C SER A 34 -5.64 -4.41 10.72
N LEU A 35 -6.43 -3.36 10.85
CA LEU A 35 -7.46 -2.97 9.88
C LEU A 35 -7.03 -1.68 9.17
N SER A 36 -7.04 -1.66 7.84
CA SER A 36 -6.86 -0.44 7.06
C SER A 36 -8.19 0.06 6.54
N THR A 37 -8.50 1.33 6.79
CA THR A 37 -9.80 1.92 6.44
C THR A 37 -9.71 3.44 6.25
N ALA A 38 -10.76 4.04 5.65
CA ALA A 38 -10.93 5.48 5.56
C ALA A 38 -11.53 6.06 6.85
N SER A 39 -11.15 7.29 7.18
CA SER A 39 -11.68 8.01 8.34
C SER A 39 -13.21 8.15 8.33
N GLU A 40 -13.81 8.27 7.14
CA GLU A 40 -15.24 8.48 6.95
C GLU A 40 -16.14 7.36 7.46
N ILE A 41 -15.60 6.13 7.52
CA ILE A 41 -16.37 4.94 7.94
C ILE A 41 -15.94 4.38 9.30
N ILE A 42 -15.17 5.14 10.06
CA ILE A 42 -14.82 4.74 11.44
C ILE A 42 -16.09 4.46 12.25
N PHE A 43 -17.03 5.39 12.24
CA PHE A 43 -18.27 5.26 13.00
C PHE A 43 -19.21 4.17 12.41
N PHE A 44 -19.34 4.16 11.08
CA PHE A 44 -20.30 3.26 10.44
C PHE A 44 -19.79 1.81 10.32
N TRP A 45 -18.50 1.59 10.32
CA TRP A 45 -17.92 0.27 10.11
C TRP A 45 -17.02 -0.18 11.27
N VAL A 46 -16.00 0.59 11.62
CA VAL A 46 -15.03 0.18 12.65
C VAL A 46 -15.71 0.02 14.01
N ALA A 47 -16.46 1.02 14.46
CA ALA A 47 -17.17 0.98 15.73
C ALA A 47 -18.17 -0.18 15.78
N ARG A 48 -18.87 -0.42 14.67
CA ARG A 48 -19.82 -1.55 14.59
C ARG A 48 -19.12 -2.92 14.64
N MET A 49 -17.97 -3.07 13.99
CA MET A 49 -17.18 -4.31 14.10
C MET A 49 -16.69 -4.53 15.53
N ILE A 50 -16.30 -3.48 16.25
CA ILE A 50 -15.92 -3.58 17.66
C ILE A 50 -17.11 -4.04 18.52
N MET A 51 -18.29 -3.44 18.32
CA MET A 51 -19.50 -3.83 19.02
C MET A 51 -19.84 -5.31 18.75
N ALA A 52 -19.80 -5.73 17.50
CA ALA A 52 -20.08 -7.13 17.13
C ALA A 52 -19.02 -8.09 17.69
N GLY A 53 -17.75 -7.69 17.71
CA GLY A 53 -16.67 -8.45 18.30
C GLY A 53 -16.90 -8.73 19.78
N PHE A 54 -17.24 -7.71 20.55
CA PHE A 54 -17.55 -7.88 21.96
C PHE A 54 -18.81 -8.73 22.19
N GLU A 55 -19.86 -8.51 21.40
CA GLU A 55 -21.13 -9.22 21.56
C GLU A 55 -21.02 -10.71 21.21
N PHE A 56 -20.37 -11.03 20.09
CA PHE A 56 -20.37 -12.40 19.54
C PHE A 56 -19.11 -13.21 19.81
N MET A 57 -17.97 -12.53 19.99
CA MET A 57 -16.66 -13.18 20.17
C MET A 57 -16.07 -12.96 21.55
N GLY A 58 -16.58 -11.97 22.33
CA GLY A 58 -16.06 -11.63 23.66
C GLY A 58 -14.73 -10.89 23.65
N ASP A 59 -14.24 -10.45 22.47
CA ASP A 59 -12.95 -9.78 22.33
C ASP A 59 -12.98 -8.78 21.19
N ILE A 60 -11.99 -7.87 21.17
CA ILE A 60 -11.82 -6.89 20.09
C ILE A 60 -11.49 -7.58 18.78
N PRO A 61 -11.99 -7.08 17.63
CA PRO A 61 -11.75 -7.72 16.33
C PRO A 61 -10.35 -7.47 15.76
N PHE A 62 -9.66 -6.40 16.17
CA PHE A 62 -8.32 -6.01 15.71
C PHE A 62 -7.64 -5.10 16.73
N SER A 63 -6.32 -5.16 16.81
CA SER A 63 -5.53 -4.36 17.77
C SER A 63 -5.19 -2.97 17.25
N GLU A 64 -5.12 -2.80 15.93
CA GLU A 64 -4.74 -1.53 15.30
C GLU A 64 -5.68 -1.15 14.17
N VAL A 65 -5.94 0.16 14.04
CA VAL A 65 -6.70 0.72 12.91
C VAL A 65 -5.81 1.73 12.19
N TYR A 66 -5.38 1.38 10.98
CA TYR A 66 -4.64 2.28 10.10
C TYR A 66 -5.62 3.09 9.25
N ILE A 67 -5.65 4.40 9.47
CA ILE A 67 -6.52 5.32 8.73
C ILE A 67 -5.72 5.87 7.55
N HIS A 68 -6.09 5.44 6.34
CA HIS A 68 -5.48 5.93 5.11
C HIS A 68 -6.13 7.21 4.61
N GLY A 69 -5.39 8.00 3.83
CA GLY A 69 -5.91 9.20 3.18
C GLY A 69 -6.92 8.90 2.07
N THR A 70 -7.69 9.90 1.70
CA THR A 70 -8.64 9.84 0.58
C THR A 70 -7.98 10.36 -0.69
N VAL A 71 -8.28 9.72 -1.82
CA VAL A 71 -7.79 10.18 -3.13
C VAL A 71 -8.64 11.36 -3.61
N ARG A 72 -7.98 12.46 -3.92
CA ARG A 72 -8.58 13.71 -4.37
C ARG A 72 -8.05 14.14 -5.73
N ASP A 73 -8.84 14.89 -6.46
CA ASP A 73 -8.43 15.54 -7.70
C ASP A 73 -7.55 16.78 -7.44
N ASN A 74 -7.06 17.42 -8.50
CA ASN A 74 -6.24 18.63 -8.42
C ASN A 74 -6.95 19.84 -7.79
N GLN A 75 -8.29 19.79 -7.70
CA GLN A 75 -9.10 20.83 -7.06
C GLN A 75 -9.41 20.52 -5.60
N GLY A 76 -8.86 19.43 -5.07
CA GLY A 76 -9.10 18.99 -3.69
C GLY A 76 -10.44 18.29 -3.46
N ARG A 77 -11.19 17.98 -4.51
CA ARG A 77 -12.46 17.26 -4.39
C ARG A 77 -12.22 15.76 -4.32
N LYS A 78 -12.97 15.09 -3.47
CA LYS A 78 -12.97 13.63 -3.42
C LYS A 78 -13.34 13.07 -4.78
N MET A 79 -12.55 12.12 -5.28
CA MET A 79 -12.86 11.44 -6.54
C MET A 79 -14.11 10.56 -6.38
N SER A 80 -15.06 10.70 -7.30
CA SER A 80 -16.26 9.87 -7.34
C SER A 80 -16.74 9.68 -8.79
N LYS A 81 -17.37 8.54 -9.05
CA LYS A 81 -17.96 8.26 -10.36
C LYS A 81 -19.07 9.26 -10.70
N SER A 82 -19.85 9.71 -9.72
CA SER A 82 -20.95 10.64 -9.92
C SER A 82 -20.49 12.07 -10.29
N LEU A 83 -19.29 12.48 -9.87
CA LEU A 83 -18.70 13.76 -10.25
C LEU A 83 -17.91 13.69 -11.56
N GLY A 84 -17.68 12.51 -12.11
CA GLY A 84 -16.89 12.31 -13.35
C GLY A 84 -15.41 12.71 -13.21
N ASN A 85 -14.90 12.90 -11.99
CA ASN A 85 -13.51 13.25 -11.72
C ASN A 85 -12.65 12.04 -11.28
N SER A 86 -13.20 10.83 -11.40
CA SER A 86 -12.50 9.59 -11.08
C SER A 86 -11.54 9.22 -12.20
N ILE A 87 -10.31 8.88 -11.85
CA ILE A 87 -9.32 8.30 -12.77
C ILE A 87 -9.49 6.78 -12.71
N ASP A 88 -9.69 6.14 -13.87
CA ASP A 88 -9.72 4.67 -13.92
C ASP A 88 -8.28 4.13 -13.80
N PRO A 89 -7.99 3.31 -12.78
CA PRO A 89 -6.67 2.69 -12.65
C PRO A 89 -6.26 1.84 -13.85
N LEU A 90 -7.20 1.23 -14.56
CA LEU A 90 -6.90 0.41 -15.73
C LEU A 90 -6.39 1.25 -16.90
N ASP A 91 -6.95 2.45 -17.09
CA ASP A 91 -6.45 3.39 -18.11
C ASP A 91 -5.01 3.82 -17.79
N ILE A 92 -4.72 4.11 -16.52
CA ILE A 92 -3.37 4.46 -16.08
C ILE A 92 -2.39 3.30 -16.26
N ILE A 93 -2.82 2.07 -16.00
CA ILE A 93 -1.99 0.88 -16.22
C ILE A 93 -1.65 0.71 -17.69
N GLN A 94 -2.59 0.95 -18.58
CA GLN A 94 -2.36 0.88 -20.03
C GLN A 94 -1.42 1.98 -20.54
N GLU A 95 -1.53 3.20 -20.02
CA GLU A 95 -0.75 4.36 -20.45
C GLU A 95 0.65 4.40 -19.82
N TYR A 96 0.79 4.05 -18.54
CA TYR A 96 2.03 4.25 -17.76
C TYR A 96 2.64 2.95 -17.21
N SER A 97 1.93 1.90 -17.00
CA SER A 97 2.19 0.60 -16.39
C SER A 97 1.67 0.47 -14.94
N ALA A 98 1.48 -0.78 -14.51
CA ALA A 98 1.05 -1.07 -13.13
C ALA A 98 2.08 -0.62 -12.08
N ASP A 99 3.36 -0.77 -12.39
CA ASP A 99 4.44 -0.35 -11.47
C ASP A 99 4.48 1.17 -11.33
N ALA A 100 4.28 1.92 -12.42
CA ALA A 100 4.20 3.37 -12.39
C ALA A 100 3.03 3.85 -11.54
N LEU A 101 1.85 3.23 -11.68
CA LEU A 101 0.68 3.54 -10.87
C LEU A 101 0.96 3.31 -9.37
N ARG A 102 1.42 2.11 -9.01
CA ARG A 102 1.66 1.72 -7.62
C ARG A 102 2.73 2.57 -6.96
N PHE A 103 3.86 2.77 -7.64
CA PHE A 103 4.96 3.58 -7.15
C PHE A 103 4.55 5.05 -6.93
N SER A 104 3.83 5.64 -7.90
CA SER A 104 3.38 7.03 -7.79
C SER A 104 2.41 7.22 -6.63
N LEU A 105 1.45 6.31 -6.45
CA LEU A 105 0.53 6.36 -5.31
C LEU A 105 1.28 6.26 -3.99
N LEU A 106 2.24 5.33 -3.89
CA LEU A 106 3.03 5.16 -2.68
C LEU A 106 3.87 6.40 -2.35
N MET A 107 4.49 7.02 -3.37
CA MET A 107 5.25 8.27 -3.19
C MET A 107 4.39 9.44 -2.73
N LEU A 108 3.14 9.49 -3.16
CA LEU A 108 2.21 10.57 -2.81
C LEU A 108 1.54 10.36 -1.45
N THR A 109 1.60 9.13 -0.91
CA THR A 109 0.92 8.79 0.34
C THR A 109 1.78 9.19 1.53
N ALA A 110 1.29 10.16 2.30
CA ALA A 110 1.81 10.47 3.63
C ALA A 110 0.80 10.00 4.68
N THR A 111 1.29 9.53 5.82
CA THR A 111 0.43 9.03 6.90
C THR A 111 -0.56 10.10 7.35
N GLY A 112 -1.85 9.77 7.33
CA GLY A 112 -2.92 10.65 7.78
C GLY A 112 -3.23 11.83 6.86
N GLN A 113 -2.72 11.85 5.62
CA GLN A 113 -2.98 12.91 4.66
C GLN A 113 -3.68 12.38 3.41
N ASP A 114 -4.51 13.25 2.81
CA ASP A 114 -5.16 12.94 1.54
C ASP A 114 -4.15 12.93 0.38
N VAL A 115 -4.42 12.11 -0.61
CA VAL A 115 -3.56 11.91 -1.78
C VAL A 115 -4.14 12.68 -2.96
N TYR A 116 -3.44 13.70 -3.42
CA TYR A 116 -3.83 14.50 -4.58
C TYR A 116 -3.21 13.89 -5.84
N VAL A 117 -4.06 13.35 -6.71
CA VAL A 117 -3.64 12.60 -7.90
C VAL A 117 -3.95 13.36 -9.17
N SER A 118 -2.98 13.38 -10.08
CA SER A 118 -3.13 13.83 -11.47
C SER A 118 -2.37 12.90 -12.41
N LYS A 119 -2.68 12.94 -13.71
CA LYS A 119 -2.00 12.08 -14.71
C LYS A 119 -0.49 12.31 -14.74
N GLU A 120 -0.06 13.55 -14.62
CA GLU A 120 1.37 13.93 -14.67
C GLU A 120 2.18 13.28 -13.54
N LYS A 121 1.55 13.01 -12.40
CA LYS A 121 2.22 12.35 -11.27
C LYS A 121 2.58 10.88 -11.55
N PHE A 122 1.86 10.23 -12.46
CA PHE A 122 2.20 8.86 -12.88
C PHE A 122 3.41 8.82 -13.82
N GLU A 123 3.74 9.92 -14.51
CA GLU A 123 4.99 10.01 -15.26
C GLU A 123 6.23 9.88 -14.38
N VAL A 124 6.18 10.41 -13.17
CA VAL A 124 7.27 10.29 -12.19
C VAL A 124 7.56 8.84 -11.91
N GLY A 125 6.52 8.03 -11.64
CA GLY A 125 6.66 6.60 -11.40
C GLY A 125 7.21 5.85 -12.62
N ARG A 126 6.69 6.14 -13.81
CA ARG A 126 7.19 5.55 -15.06
C ARG A 126 8.67 5.88 -15.28
N ASN A 127 9.05 7.14 -15.11
CA ASN A 127 10.43 7.57 -15.32
C ASN A 127 11.39 6.95 -14.29
N PHE A 128 10.94 6.77 -13.05
CA PHE A 128 11.71 6.08 -12.03
C PHE A 128 11.90 4.59 -12.37
N GLY A 129 10.83 3.89 -12.79
CA GLY A 129 10.92 2.52 -13.27
C GLY A 129 11.87 2.36 -14.46
N THR A 130 11.81 3.28 -15.43
CA THR A 130 12.73 3.33 -16.57
C THR A 130 14.18 3.54 -16.12
N LYS A 131 14.41 4.39 -15.11
CA LYS A 131 15.75 4.61 -14.53
C LYS A 131 16.31 3.31 -13.94
N ILE A 132 15.53 2.61 -13.14
CA ILE A 132 15.94 1.32 -12.55
C ILE A 132 16.26 0.30 -13.66
N TRP A 133 15.40 0.20 -14.66
CA TRP A 133 15.62 -0.69 -15.81
C TRP A 133 16.94 -0.39 -16.55
N ASN A 134 17.20 0.88 -16.81
CA ASN A 134 18.43 1.30 -17.49
C ASN A 134 19.68 1.04 -16.64
N VAL A 135 19.61 1.23 -15.33
CA VAL A 135 20.70 0.87 -14.41
C VAL A 135 20.97 -0.64 -14.48
N ALA A 136 19.94 -1.45 -14.42
CA ALA A 136 20.09 -2.91 -14.51
C ALA A 136 20.70 -3.33 -15.86
N ARG A 137 20.25 -2.75 -16.97
CA ARG A 137 20.84 -2.99 -18.28
C ARG A 137 22.30 -2.57 -18.36
N PHE A 138 22.65 -1.42 -17.81
CA PHE A 138 24.02 -0.94 -17.74
C PHE A 138 24.91 -1.92 -16.98
N MET A 139 24.44 -2.37 -15.82
CA MET A 139 25.15 -3.40 -15.01
C MET A 139 25.36 -4.70 -15.80
N GLN A 140 24.32 -5.16 -16.53
CA GLN A 140 24.43 -6.37 -17.34
C GLN A 140 25.46 -6.26 -18.47
N MET A 141 25.64 -5.07 -19.05
CA MET A 141 26.64 -4.83 -20.09
C MET A 141 28.08 -4.84 -19.54
N HIS A 142 28.25 -4.67 -18.23
CA HIS A 142 29.53 -4.60 -17.53
C HIS A 142 29.70 -5.77 -16.56
N GLN A 143 29.05 -6.92 -16.81
CA GLN A 143 29.18 -8.09 -15.97
C GLN A 143 30.64 -8.57 -15.92
N VAL A 144 31.17 -8.75 -14.70
CA VAL A 144 32.43 -9.46 -14.48
C VAL A 144 32.19 -10.97 -14.62
N ALA A 145 33.16 -11.67 -15.18
CA ALA A 145 33.05 -13.10 -15.49
C ALA A 145 32.86 -13.99 -14.24
N GLU A 146 33.26 -13.51 -13.07
CA GLU A 146 33.10 -14.22 -11.80
C GLU A 146 32.24 -13.39 -10.82
N PRO A 147 31.37 -14.07 -10.05
CA PRO A 147 30.58 -13.38 -9.01
C PRO A 147 31.52 -12.81 -7.95
N ILE A 148 31.44 -11.52 -7.70
CA ILE A 148 32.19 -10.88 -6.63
C ILE A 148 31.43 -11.12 -5.31
N ASP A 149 32.05 -11.80 -4.37
CA ASP A 149 31.54 -11.86 -3.01
C ASP A 149 31.72 -10.49 -2.34
N VAL A 150 30.62 -9.71 -2.33
CA VAL A 150 30.60 -8.37 -1.75
C VAL A 150 30.99 -8.39 -0.26
N ARG A 151 30.75 -9.50 0.45
CA ARG A 151 31.12 -9.66 1.87
C ARG A 151 32.60 -9.85 2.07
N ALA A 152 33.30 -10.40 1.06
CA ALA A 152 34.74 -10.59 1.06
C ALA A 152 35.52 -9.35 0.56
N LEU A 153 34.83 -8.37 -0.02
CA LEU A 153 35.45 -7.11 -0.44
C LEU A 153 35.95 -6.35 0.80
N LYS A 154 37.26 -6.36 1.00
CA LYS A 154 37.91 -5.41 1.89
C LYS A 154 37.83 -4.04 1.21
N LEU A 155 36.89 -3.24 1.64
CA LEU A 155 36.78 -1.85 1.22
C LEU A 155 38.01 -1.12 1.76
N SER A 156 38.90 -0.70 0.87
CA SER A 156 40.07 0.11 1.20
C SER A 156 39.77 1.58 0.94
N PRO A 157 39.35 2.36 1.95
CA PRO A 157 38.92 3.75 1.78
C PRO A 157 39.97 4.64 1.12
N GLU A 158 41.25 4.30 1.26
CA GLU A 158 42.36 5.00 0.63
C GLU A 158 42.41 4.92 -0.90
N ARG A 159 41.63 3.98 -1.47
CA ARG A 159 41.46 3.82 -2.94
C ARG A 159 40.21 4.46 -3.49
N TRP A 160 39.39 5.04 -2.65
CA TRP A 160 38.12 5.62 -3.07
C TRP A 160 38.34 6.97 -3.77
N SER A 161 37.67 7.13 -4.89
CA SER A 161 37.55 8.43 -5.57
C SER A 161 36.61 9.37 -4.80
N ALA A 162 36.62 10.63 -5.15
CA ALA A 162 35.65 11.59 -4.60
C ALA A 162 34.18 11.17 -4.85
N ASP A 163 33.90 10.51 -5.98
CA ASP A 163 32.58 10.01 -6.32
C ASP A 163 32.16 8.83 -5.44
N ASP A 164 33.08 7.92 -5.11
CA ASP A 164 32.84 6.81 -4.21
C ASP A 164 32.46 7.31 -2.80
N TRP A 165 33.19 8.29 -2.28
CA TRP A 165 32.88 8.95 -1.01
C TRP A 165 31.51 9.65 -1.04
N HIS A 166 31.15 10.26 -2.14
CA HIS A 166 29.86 10.93 -2.29
C HIS A 166 28.68 9.94 -2.24
N ILE A 167 28.86 8.75 -2.81
CA ILE A 167 27.83 7.68 -2.78
C ILE A 167 27.64 7.10 -1.38
N VAL A 168 28.75 6.87 -0.65
CA VAL A 168 28.70 6.23 0.67
C VAL A 168 28.29 7.20 1.78
N ALA A 169 28.51 8.50 1.60
CA ALA A 169 28.17 9.55 2.59
C ALA A 169 26.69 9.98 2.57
N LYS A 170 25.88 9.47 1.67
CA LYS A 170 24.42 9.72 1.56
C LYS A 170 23.62 8.54 2.09
#